data_79a7d6cf1341b204d5edfee2e7354bf8
#
_entry.id   79a7d6cf1341b204d5edfee2e7354bf8
#
_cell.length_a   1.000
_cell.length_b   1.000
_cell.length_c   1.000
_cell.angle_alpha   90.00
_cell.angle_beta   90.00
_cell.angle_gamma   90.00
#
_symmetry.space_group_name_H-M   'P 1'
#
loop_
_entity.id
_entity.type
_entity.pdbx_description
1 polymer ?
#
loop_
_entity_poly.entity_id
_entity_poly.type
_entity_poly.pdbx_seq_one_letter_code
_entity_poly.pdbx_strand_id
1 'polypeptide(L)'
;MSRLLKLAVPIFSVCFSLSVSAARPQLPPAWDGSSVRFDSRTYGYMPPVRIVAQEQADLISGGDLLLEAGNGQADLQNACICVLRSRDGRRPGLLLDFGRELQGGLRIVTGMPADNRPVRVRIRFGESVSEAMCDIDGANGASNDHAVRDFTLTLPWLGAVECGDSGFRFARIDLLDDDRELHLKQVEAVFQYRDIPYIGSFRSSDERLDRIWATGAYTVHLCMQEYLWDGVKRDRLVWVGDLHPEIMTVNSVFGNNEVVPRSLDLARDTTPLPGWMNGISSYSLWWIIIHSDWYRYHGDRAYLAEQRPYLTALLRQLFEKIGPDGRERLDGTRFLDWPSSGDAASTAAGLQSLTILALDAGAGLCEALGDTALAAECRAKAALMRKCPIGEGGEAKQGRSLMVLAGLADPEATDRDYISKDGSNGFSTFYGYYMLRAMAAAGNYEGALERIREYWGAMLDLGATTFWEDFDMAWLPAARIDEPVPAGMRDLHRECGAYCYKGFRHSLCHGWASGPTAWLTEYVLGVEVVEPGCRRLRIDPHLGDLEWVEGTFPTPYGSVKIRHEKAPDGTVKSRVEAPRGVKTELVKHNG
;
A
#
# COMPACT_ATOMS: atom_id res chain seq x y z
N MET A 1 -59.84 -26.49 44.18
CA MET A 1 -58.46 -26.31 44.66
C MET A 1 -57.54 -27.18 43.80
N SER A 2 -56.93 -26.61 42.83
CA SER A 2 -56.02 -27.32 41.94
C SER A 2 -54.81 -26.41 41.70
N ARG A 3 -53.66 -26.82 42.16
CA ARG A 3 -52.36 -26.12 42.00
C ARG A 3 -51.79 -26.50 40.63
N LEU A 4 -51.65 -25.54 39.74
CA LEU A 4 -50.89 -25.67 38.50
C LEU A 4 -49.41 -25.36 38.80
N LEU A 5 -48.56 -26.39 38.68
CA LEU A 5 -47.11 -26.30 38.69
C LEU A 5 -46.65 -25.76 37.31
N LYS A 6 -46.03 -24.58 37.28
CA LYS A 6 -45.35 -24.08 36.10
C LYS A 6 -43.92 -24.65 36.06
N LEU A 7 -43.66 -25.60 35.16
CA LEU A 7 -42.31 -25.99 34.79
C LEU A 7 -41.72 -24.91 33.88
N ALA A 8 -40.67 -24.27 34.31
CA ALA A 8 -39.84 -23.44 33.46
C ALA A 8 -38.76 -24.33 32.80
N VAL A 9 -38.83 -24.44 31.50
CA VAL A 9 -37.79 -25.08 30.69
C VAL A 9 -36.78 -24.01 30.28
N PRO A 10 -35.49 -24.16 30.61
CA PRO A 10 -34.48 -23.21 30.12
C PRO A 10 -34.23 -23.45 28.65
N ILE A 11 -34.53 -22.46 27.81
CA ILE A 11 -34.12 -22.45 26.38
C ILE A 11 -32.63 -22.11 26.35
N PHE A 12 -31.79 -23.12 26.16
CA PHE A 12 -30.41 -22.91 25.79
C PHE A 12 -30.38 -22.47 24.32
N SER A 13 -30.19 -21.17 24.10
CA SER A 13 -29.89 -20.62 22.79
C SER A 13 -28.43 -20.93 22.44
N VAL A 14 -28.19 -22.01 21.72
CA VAL A 14 -26.89 -22.32 21.13
C VAL A 14 -26.75 -21.42 19.90
N CYS A 15 -26.05 -20.30 20.06
CA CYS A 15 -25.57 -19.52 18.91
C CYS A 15 -24.50 -20.33 18.17
N PHE A 16 -24.90 -21.06 17.15
CA PHE A 16 -23.97 -21.49 16.11
C PHE A 16 -23.51 -20.25 15.35
N SER A 17 -22.31 -19.79 15.61
CA SER A 17 -21.59 -18.92 14.68
C SER A 17 -21.26 -19.76 13.44
N LEU A 18 -22.16 -19.71 12.45
CA LEU A 18 -21.86 -20.11 11.09
C LEU A 18 -20.79 -19.14 10.58
N SER A 19 -19.53 -19.56 10.63
CA SER A 19 -18.53 -19.04 9.72
C SER A 19 -19.02 -19.39 8.33
N VAL A 20 -19.61 -18.42 7.63
CA VAL A 20 -19.87 -18.53 6.20
C VAL A 20 -18.50 -18.49 5.53
N SER A 21 -17.84 -19.65 5.45
CA SER A 21 -16.82 -19.87 4.44
C SER A 21 -17.54 -19.64 3.12
N ALA A 22 -17.15 -18.62 2.36
CA ALA A 22 -17.68 -18.40 1.02
C ALA A 22 -17.55 -19.73 0.26
N ALA A 23 -18.68 -20.33 -0.07
CA ALA A 23 -18.68 -21.60 -0.76
C ALA A 23 -17.93 -21.41 -2.08
N ARG A 24 -16.88 -22.20 -2.33
CA ARG A 24 -16.20 -22.19 -3.62
C ARG A 24 -17.22 -22.41 -4.74
N PRO A 25 -17.10 -21.72 -5.88
CA PRO A 25 -18.00 -21.96 -7.01
C PRO A 25 -18.01 -23.47 -7.35
N GLN A 26 -19.19 -24.01 -7.52
CA GLN A 26 -19.33 -25.40 -7.97
C GLN A 26 -18.94 -25.47 -9.43
N LEU A 27 -17.84 -26.14 -9.73
CA LEU A 27 -17.42 -26.44 -11.09
C LEU A 27 -18.33 -27.52 -11.71
N PRO A 28 -18.48 -27.54 -13.05
CA PRO A 28 -19.17 -28.62 -13.73
C PRO A 28 -18.63 -30.01 -13.30
N PRO A 29 -19.46 -31.04 -13.19
CA PRO A 29 -19.03 -32.38 -12.73
C PRO A 29 -17.88 -33.00 -13.55
N ALA A 30 -17.70 -32.55 -14.80
CA ALA A 30 -16.59 -33.00 -15.66
C ALA A 30 -15.23 -32.40 -15.29
N TRP A 31 -15.19 -31.41 -14.40
CA TRP A 31 -13.96 -30.76 -13.95
C TRP A 31 -13.62 -31.24 -12.56
N ASP A 32 -12.46 -31.87 -12.41
CA ASP A 32 -12.00 -32.33 -11.09
C ASP A 32 -11.63 -31.17 -10.14
N GLY A 33 -11.43 -29.97 -10.70
CA GLY A 33 -11.10 -28.75 -9.95
C GLY A 33 -9.66 -28.71 -9.40
N SER A 34 -8.87 -29.79 -9.57
CA SER A 34 -7.53 -29.88 -9.00
C SER A 34 -6.53 -28.92 -9.65
N SER A 35 -6.77 -28.56 -10.91
CA SER A 35 -5.93 -27.62 -11.68
C SER A 35 -6.46 -26.18 -11.69
N VAL A 36 -7.60 -25.91 -11.03
CA VAL A 36 -8.21 -24.59 -11.02
C VAL A 36 -7.75 -23.80 -9.80
N ARG A 37 -7.11 -22.68 -10.05
CA ARG A 37 -6.77 -21.71 -9.03
C ARG A 37 -7.86 -20.65 -8.93
N PHE A 38 -8.54 -20.59 -7.79
CA PHE A 38 -9.55 -19.58 -7.53
C PHE A 38 -8.91 -18.26 -7.11
N ASP A 39 -9.49 -17.16 -7.58
CA ASP A 39 -9.11 -15.80 -7.27
C ASP A 39 -10.17 -15.19 -6.34
N SER A 40 -9.74 -14.54 -5.27
CA SER A 40 -10.61 -13.86 -4.32
C SER A 40 -10.85 -12.38 -4.65
N ARG A 41 -10.29 -11.90 -5.77
CA ARG A 41 -10.58 -10.55 -6.28
C ARG A 41 -11.94 -10.52 -6.98
N THR A 42 -12.52 -9.33 -7.02
CA THR A 42 -13.76 -9.03 -7.71
C THR A 42 -13.58 -7.89 -8.71
N TYR A 43 -14.62 -7.59 -9.45
CA TYR A 43 -14.63 -6.51 -10.43
C TYR A 43 -15.74 -5.53 -10.13
N GLY A 44 -15.43 -4.21 -10.25
CA GLY A 44 -16.36 -3.12 -10.30
C GLY A 44 -16.28 -2.42 -11.66
N TYR A 45 -17.39 -1.88 -12.14
CA TYR A 45 -17.44 -1.11 -13.39
C TYR A 45 -17.75 0.34 -13.06
N MET A 46 -16.88 1.25 -13.46
CA MET A 46 -16.96 2.65 -13.08
C MET A 46 -16.91 3.54 -14.33
N PRO A 47 -17.91 4.43 -14.54
CA PRO A 47 -17.79 5.44 -15.58
C PRO A 47 -16.70 6.45 -15.23
N PRO A 48 -16.11 7.16 -16.24
CA PRO A 48 -15.24 8.28 -15.97
C PRO A 48 -16.01 9.39 -15.26
N VAL A 49 -15.31 10.16 -14.42
CA VAL A 49 -15.92 11.28 -13.67
C VAL A 49 -15.84 12.59 -14.45
N ARG A 50 -14.91 12.66 -15.44
CA ARG A 50 -14.78 13.83 -16.32
C ARG A 50 -14.01 13.48 -17.60
N ILE A 51 -14.18 14.33 -18.62
CA ILE A 51 -13.35 14.36 -19.81
C ILE A 51 -12.28 15.45 -19.58
N VAL A 52 -11.01 15.06 -19.56
CA VAL A 52 -9.89 16.00 -19.33
C VAL A 52 -9.55 16.74 -20.61
N ALA A 53 -9.56 16.04 -21.75
CA ALA A 53 -9.23 16.64 -23.05
C ALA A 53 -10.00 15.95 -24.19
N GLN A 54 -10.31 16.74 -25.22
CA GLN A 54 -10.88 16.28 -26.48
C GLN A 54 -9.98 16.75 -27.62
N GLU A 55 -9.26 15.80 -28.24
CA GLU A 55 -8.50 16.07 -29.46
C GLU A 55 -9.48 16.19 -30.63
N GLN A 56 -9.38 17.24 -31.45
CA GLN A 56 -10.32 17.51 -32.55
C GLN A 56 -11.78 17.54 -32.05
N ALA A 57 -12.08 18.36 -31.04
CA ALA A 57 -13.38 18.40 -30.34
C ALA A 57 -14.59 18.64 -31.27
N ASP A 58 -14.39 19.34 -32.40
CA ASP A 58 -15.42 19.56 -33.42
C ASP A 58 -15.86 18.27 -34.17
N LEU A 59 -15.06 17.21 -34.03
CA LEU A 59 -15.35 15.88 -34.59
C LEU A 59 -15.93 14.91 -33.54
N ILE A 60 -16.24 15.39 -32.34
CA ILE A 60 -16.80 14.61 -31.22
C ILE A 60 -18.17 15.18 -30.88
N SER A 61 -19.16 14.30 -30.74
CA SER A 61 -20.50 14.66 -30.26
C SER A 61 -20.95 13.72 -29.14
N GLY A 62 -21.64 14.26 -28.13
CA GLY A 62 -22.19 13.49 -27.04
C GLY A 62 -21.15 12.93 -26.07
N GLY A 63 -19.98 13.57 -25.95
CA GLY A 63 -18.91 13.09 -25.03
C GLY A 63 -19.38 12.98 -23.59
N ASP A 64 -20.17 13.93 -23.09
CA ASP A 64 -20.67 13.95 -21.72
C ASP A 64 -21.54 12.73 -21.35
N LEU A 65 -22.14 12.07 -22.36
CA LEU A 65 -22.93 10.85 -22.16
C LEU A 65 -22.08 9.70 -21.61
N LEU A 66 -20.76 9.73 -21.82
CA LEU A 66 -19.84 8.71 -21.29
C LEU A 66 -19.62 8.84 -19.76
N LEU A 67 -20.00 9.97 -19.17
CA LEU A 67 -19.86 10.21 -17.72
C LEU A 67 -21.01 9.59 -16.92
N GLU A 68 -22.06 9.13 -17.59
CA GLU A 68 -23.21 8.50 -16.96
C GLU A 68 -22.97 7.00 -16.78
N ALA A 69 -23.42 6.47 -15.64
CA ALA A 69 -23.40 5.03 -15.42
C ALA A 69 -24.44 4.35 -16.33
N GLY A 70 -24.02 3.29 -17.01
CA GLY A 70 -24.90 2.51 -17.86
C GLY A 70 -25.06 1.07 -17.37
N ASN A 71 -25.58 0.20 -18.24
CA ASN A 71 -25.81 -1.21 -17.93
C ASN A 71 -24.73 -2.15 -18.49
N GLY A 72 -23.70 -1.60 -19.15
CA GLY A 72 -22.61 -2.36 -19.77
C GLY A 72 -23.02 -3.24 -20.96
N GLN A 73 -24.25 -3.14 -21.46
CA GLN A 73 -24.77 -3.99 -22.51
C GLN A 73 -24.88 -3.23 -23.84
N ALA A 74 -24.35 -3.83 -24.90
CA ALA A 74 -24.62 -3.38 -26.27
C ALA A 74 -26.10 -3.68 -26.66
N ASP A 75 -26.73 -2.77 -27.37
CA ASP A 75 -28.08 -2.93 -27.91
C ASP A 75 -28.19 -2.31 -29.30
N LEU A 76 -29.35 -2.54 -29.95
CA LEU A 76 -29.61 -2.06 -31.32
C LEU A 76 -30.09 -0.60 -31.36
N GLN A 77 -30.07 0.13 -30.27
CA GLN A 77 -30.52 1.52 -30.20
C GLN A 77 -29.32 2.47 -30.15
N ASN A 78 -29.33 3.48 -31.02
CA ASN A 78 -28.32 4.55 -31.05
C ASN A 78 -28.77 5.80 -30.26
N ALA A 79 -29.64 5.65 -29.29
CA ALA A 79 -29.98 6.73 -28.39
C ALA A 79 -28.87 6.92 -27.35
N CYS A 80 -28.57 8.16 -26.97
CA CYS A 80 -27.57 8.50 -25.94
C CYS A 80 -26.20 7.90 -26.26
N ILE A 81 -25.60 8.28 -27.38
CA ILE A 81 -24.34 7.74 -27.87
C ILE A 81 -23.31 8.86 -28.10
N CYS A 82 -22.06 8.63 -27.69
CA CYS A 82 -20.92 9.46 -28.06
C CYS A 82 -20.40 9.02 -29.43
N VAL A 83 -20.18 9.96 -30.34
CA VAL A 83 -19.69 9.68 -31.68
C VAL A 83 -18.39 10.44 -31.93
N LEU A 84 -17.33 9.70 -32.26
CA LEU A 84 -16.06 10.20 -32.76
C LEU A 84 -16.03 10.01 -34.28
N ARG A 85 -15.84 11.09 -35.07
CA ARG A 85 -15.76 11.06 -36.54
C ARG A 85 -14.38 11.46 -37.02
N SER A 86 -13.66 10.58 -37.67
CA SER A 86 -12.48 10.98 -38.42
C SER A 86 -12.88 11.52 -39.79
N ARG A 87 -12.24 12.61 -40.20
CA ARG A 87 -12.54 13.28 -41.46
C ARG A 87 -11.34 14.11 -41.94
N ASP A 88 -11.08 14.08 -43.23
CA ASP A 88 -10.04 14.90 -43.88
C ASP A 88 -8.66 14.70 -43.21
N GLY A 89 -8.31 13.48 -42.84
CA GLY A 89 -7.07 13.14 -42.13
C GLY A 89 -6.99 13.55 -40.67
N ARG A 90 -8.06 14.20 -40.14
CA ARG A 90 -8.20 14.58 -38.71
C ARG A 90 -8.83 13.43 -37.95
N ARG A 91 -8.20 13.04 -36.82
CA ARG A 91 -8.61 11.91 -36.00
C ARG A 91 -8.91 12.39 -34.58
N PRO A 92 -10.13 12.19 -34.09
CA PRO A 92 -10.49 12.61 -32.74
C PRO A 92 -9.99 11.64 -31.67
N GLY A 93 -9.79 12.18 -30.45
CA GLY A 93 -9.42 11.40 -29.27
C GLY A 93 -10.02 11.98 -28.00
N LEU A 94 -10.23 11.13 -27.02
CA LEU A 94 -10.76 11.46 -25.70
C LEU A 94 -9.77 11.07 -24.62
N LEU A 95 -9.51 11.96 -23.65
CA LEU A 95 -8.83 11.65 -22.41
C LEU A 95 -9.83 11.66 -21.25
N LEU A 96 -10.03 10.51 -20.64
CA LEU A 96 -10.99 10.26 -19.57
C LEU A 96 -10.27 10.15 -18.22
N ASP A 97 -10.84 10.76 -17.16
CA ASP A 97 -10.40 10.63 -15.76
C ASP A 97 -11.41 9.80 -14.98
N PHE A 98 -10.96 8.73 -14.32
CA PHE A 98 -11.79 7.88 -13.45
C PHE A 98 -11.82 8.35 -11.99
N GLY A 99 -11.24 9.50 -11.69
CA GLY A 99 -11.32 10.18 -10.40
C GLY A 99 -10.30 9.71 -9.37
N ARG A 100 -9.77 8.51 -9.52
CA ARG A 100 -8.72 7.93 -8.66
C ARG A 100 -7.93 6.88 -9.38
N GLU A 101 -6.77 6.56 -8.82
CA GLU A 101 -5.97 5.42 -9.27
C GLU A 101 -6.74 4.12 -9.12
N LEU A 102 -6.61 3.22 -10.10
CA LEU A 102 -7.28 1.92 -10.20
C LEU A 102 -6.28 0.86 -10.68
N GLN A 103 -6.54 -0.39 -10.31
CA GLN A 103 -5.93 -1.57 -10.95
C GLN A 103 -6.97 -2.23 -11.85
N GLY A 104 -6.64 -2.49 -13.12
CA GLY A 104 -7.49 -3.19 -14.08
C GLY A 104 -7.41 -2.66 -15.51
N GLY A 105 -8.52 -2.55 -16.20
CA GLY A 105 -8.58 -2.18 -17.60
C GLY A 105 -9.81 -1.34 -17.96
N LEU A 106 -10.16 -1.35 -19.24
CA LEU A 106 -11.36 -0.70 -19.76
C LEU A 106 -12.36 -1.72 -20.30
N ARG A 107 -13.63 -1.43 -20.11
CA ARG A 107 -14.74 -1.99 -20.85
C ARG A 107 -15.30 -0.91 -21.78
N ILE A 108 -15.31 -1.22 -23.08
CA ILE A 108 -15.81 -0.34 -24.13
C ILE A 108 -17.03 -0.98 -24.75
N VAL A 109 -18.17 -0.31 -24.68
CA VAL A 109 -19.43 -0.74 -25.30
C VAL A 109 -19.67 0.12 -26.52
N THR A 110 -19.71 -0.53 -27.70
CA THR A 110 -19.92 0.15 -28.97
C THR A 110 -21.39 0.11 -29.40
N GLY A 111 -21.81 1.15 -30.14
CA GLY A 111 -23.10 1.21 -30.84
C GLY A 111 -22.90 1.01 -32.35
N MET A 112 -24.01 1.01 -33.11
CA MET A 112 -24.01 0.74 -34.54
C MET A 112 -23.66 2.01 -35.37
N PRO A 113 -22.51 2.09 -36.02
CA PRO A 113 -22.27 3.08 -37.07
C PRO A 113 -23.05 2.70 -38.36
N ALA A 114 -23.30 3.68 -39.23
CA ALA A 114 -24.10 3.47 -40.44
C ALA A 114 -23.53 2.41 -41.40
N ASP A 115 -22.19 2.23 -41.38
CA ASP A 115 -21.49 1.31 -42.28
C ASP A 115 -21.27 -0.10 -41.68
N ASN A 116 -21.61 -0.31 -40.40
CA ASN A 116 -21.50 -1.59 -39.69
C ASN A 116 -20.09 -2.21 -39.80
N ARG A 117 -19.03 -1.40 -39.68
CA ARG A 117 -17.65 -1.88 -39.78
C ARG A 117 -16.89 -1.68 -38.48
N PRO A 118 -16.03 -2.62 -38.09
CA PRO A 118 -15.10 -2.45 -36.99
C PRO A 118 -14.16 -1.26 -37.23
N VAL A 119 -13.67 -0.65 -36.15
CA VAL A 119 -12.74 0.48 -36.19
C VAL A 119 -11.54 0.22 -35.30
N ARG A 120 -10.38 0.72 -35.71
CA ARG A 120 -9.17 0.65 -34.91
C ARG A 120 -9.07 1.86 -33.99
N VAL A 121 -8.72 1.59 -32.75
CA VAL A 121 -8.42 2.61 -31.76
C VAL A 121 -7.05 2.36 -31.13
N ARG A 122 -6.41 3.41 -30.64
CA ARG A 122 -5.27 3.33 -29.73
C ARG A 122 -5.76 3.65 -28.34
N ILE A 123 -5.39 2.83 -27.37
CA ILE A 123 -5.71 3.02 -25.95
C ILE A 123 -4.41 3.26 -25.20
N ARG A 124 -4.37 4.29 -24.38
CA ARG A 124 -3.25 4.61 -23.50
C ARG A 124 -3.73 4.83 -22.09
N PHE A 125 -3.12 4.12 -21.15
CA PHE A 125 -3.31 4.31 -19.71
C PHE A 125 -2.24 5.24 -19.14
N GLY A 126 -2.58 5.95 -18.07
CA GLY A 126 -1.63 6.73 -17.30
C GLY A 126 -2.09 6.95 -15.87
N GLU A 127 -1.15 6.98 -14.94
CA GLU A 127 -1.36 7.42 -13.56
C GLU A 127 -1.44 8.97 -13.48
N SER A 128 -0.98 9.66 -14.51
CA SER A 128 -1.11 11.10 -14.69
C SER A 128 -1.65 11.45 -16.07
N VAL A 129 -2.15 12.69 -16.21
CA VAL A 129 -2.60 13.25 -17.49
C VAL A 129 -1.47 13.23 -18.51
N SER A 130 -0.26 13.64 -18.13
CA SER A 130 0.89 13.70 -19.03
C SER A 130 1.35 12.30 -19.46
N GLU A 131 1.28 11.28 -18.60
CA GLU A 131 1.57 9.91 -18.98
C GLU A 131 0.55 9.35 -19.98
N ALA A 132 -0.75 9.54 -19.75
CA ALA A 132 -1.78 9.09 -20.68
C ALA A 132 -1.70 9.79 -22.06
N MET A 133 -1.12 10.98 -22.10
CA MET A 133 -0.89 11.75 -23.34
C MET A 133 0.44 11.39 -24.03
N CYS A 134 1.35 10.67 -23.38
CA CYS A 134 2.68 10.37 -23.87
C CYS A 134 2.71 9.12 -24.76
N ASP A 135 3.55 9.15 -25.80
CA ASP A 135 3.90 7.96 -26.57
C ASP A 135 4.98 7.13 -25.85
N ILE A 136 5.00 5.82 -26.10
CA ILE A 136 6.09 4.96 -25.68
C ILE A 136 7.30 5.24 -26.58
N ASP A 137 8.31 5.93 -26.05
CA ASP A 137 9.53 6.30 -26.78
C ASP A 137 10.82 5.90 -26.05
N GLY A 138 10.71 5.35 -24.85
CA GLY A 138 11.85 5.00 -23.99
C GLY A 138 12.56 6.20 -23.34
N ALA A 139 12.49 7.40 -23.94
CA ALA A 139 13.17 8.59 -23.45
C ALA A 139 12.54 9.13 -22.16
N ASN A 140 11.20 9.08 -22.07
CA ASN A 140 10.42 9.54 -20.93
C ASN A 140 10.12 8.44 -19.90
N GLY A 141 10.69 7.24 -20.06
CA GLY A 141 10.43 6.11 -19.17
C GLY A 141 9.08 5.41 -19.38
N ALA A 142 8.22 5.90 -20.28
CA ALA A 142 6.98 5.23 -20.62
C ALA A 142 7.28 3.91 -21.36
N SER A 143 6.74 2.79 -20.86
CA SER A 143 7.01 1.47 -21.42
C SER A 143 5.84 0.51 -21.22
N ASN A 144 5.88 -0.64 -21.92
CA ASN A 144 4.98 -1.77 -21.73
C ASN A 144 5.69 -2.96 -21.03
N ASP A 145 6.76 -2.71 -20.30
CA ASP A 145 7.64 -3.76 -19.78
C ASP A 145 7.04 -4.56 -18.60
N HIS A 146 6.20 -3.94 -17.77
CA HIS A 146 5.56 -4.61 -16.62
C HIS A 146 4.04 -4.75 -16.78
N ALA A 147 3.41 -3.77 -17.43
CA ALA A 147 2.01 -3.79 -17.79
C ALA A 147 1.80 -3.08 -19.11
N VAL A 148 0.88 -3.57 -19.94
CA VAL A 148 0.62 -2.98 -21.25
C VAL A 148 -0.23 -1.74 -21.09
N ARG A 149 0.39 -0.56 -21.18
CA ARG A 149 -0.28 0.75 -21.07
C ARG A 149 -0.63 1.43 -22.39
N ASP A 150 -0.04 1.00 -23.51
CA ASP A 150 -0.23 1.62 -24.82
C ASP A 150 -0.35 0.53 -25.88
N PHE A 151 -1.50 0.43 -26.52
CA PHE A 151 -1.79 -0.61 -27.50
C PHE A 151 -2.88 -0.21 -28.47
N THR A 152 -2.92 -0.89 -29.63
CA THR A 152 -3.96 -0.74 -30.64
C THR A 152 -4.94 -1.92 -30.57
N LEU A 153 -6.23 -1.62 -30.67
CA LEU A 153 -7.31 -2.59 -30.63
C LEU A 153 -8.29 -2.32 -31.77
N THR A 154 -8.83 -3.38 -32.36
CA THR A 154 -9.96 -3.28 -33.29
C THR A 154 -11.26 -3.51 -32.52
N LEU A 155 -12.09 -2.47 -32.40
CA LEU A 155 -13.39 -2.55 -31.75
C LEU A 155 -14.44 -3.08 -32.74
N PRO A 156 -15.34 -3.97 -32.30
CA PRO A 156 -16.48 -4.40 -33.09
C PRO A 156 -17.43 -3.21 -33.35
N TRP A 157 -18.19 -3.28 -34.43
CA TRP A 157 -19.20 -2.27 -34.74
C TRP A 157 -20.42 -2.31 -33.80
N LEU A 158 -20.64 -3.43 -33.09
CA LEU A 158 -21.65 -3.59 -32.04
C LEU A 158 -21.19 -4.67 -31.07
N GLY A 159 -20.99 -4.31 -29.81
CA GLY A 159 -20.54 -5.26 -28.79
C GLY A 159 -19.91 -4.59 -27.60
N ALA A 160 -19.44 -5.39 -26.67
CA ALA A 160 -18.63 -4.96 -25.53
C ALA A 160 -17.27 -5.67 -25.58
N VAL A 161 -16.21 -4.93 -25.31
CA VAL A 161 -14.82 -5.45 -25.24
C VAL A 161 -14.20 -5.00 -23.94
N GLU A 162 -13.58 -5.93 -23.22
CA GLU A 162 -12.69 -5.62 -22.09
C GLU A 162 -11.24 -5.72 -22.55
N CYS A 163 -10.41 -4.76 -22.14
CA CYS A 163 -9.01 -4.67 -22.57
C CYS A 163 -8.15 -3.94 -21.54
N GLY A 164 -6.88 -4.35 -21.47
CA GLY A 164 -5.90 -3.81 -20.55
C GLY A 164 -5.92 -4.48 -19.20
N ASP A 165 -4.79 -4.35 -18.48
CA ASP A 165 -4.57 -4.79 -17.11
C ASP A 165 -3.36 -4.02 -16.57
N SER A 166 -3.59 -2.86 -15.95
CA SER A 166 -2.55 -1.95 -15.46
C SER A 166 -3.06 -1.12 -14.29
N GLY A 167 -2.14 -0.49 -13.56
CA GLY A 167 -2.45 0.66 -12.72
C GLY A 167 -2.68 1.89 -13.60
N PHE A 168 -3.76 2.63 -13.36
CA PHE A 168 -4.09 3.85 -14.07
C PHE A 168 -5.18 4.66 -13.36
N ARG A 169 -5.19 5.96 -13.63
CA ARG A 169 -6.32 6.86 -13.34
C ARG A 169 -6.92 7.42 -14.61
N PHE A 170 -6.11 7.56 -15.65
CA PHE A 170 -6.50 8.18 -16.91
C PHE A 170 -6.42 7.17 -18.04
N ALA A 171 -7.40 7.24 -18.95
CA ALA A 171 -7.37 6.49 -20.19
C ALA A 171 -7.64 7.39 -21.39
N ARG A 172 -6.77 7.29 -22.39
CA ARG A 172 -6.94 7.98 -23.66
C ARG A 172 -7.37 6.98 -24.74
N ILE A 173 -8.37 7.37 -25.52
CA ILE A 173 -8.88 6.61 -26.66
C ILE A 173 -8.76 7.49 -27.90
N ASP A 174 -7.93 7.09 -28.88
CA ASP A 174 -7.76 7.77 -30.14
C ASP A 174 -8.33 6.91 -31.29
N LEU A 175 -9.18 7.48 -32.14
CA LEU A 175 -9.65 6.84 -33.38
C LEU A 175 -8.52 6.85 -34.41
N LEU A 176 -8.16 5.67 -34.98
CA LEU A 176 -7.01 5.55 -35.88
C LEU A 176 -7.39 5.49 -37.36
N ASP A 177 -8.58 5.03 -37.70
CA ASP A 177 -9.00 4.88 -39.10
C ASP A 177 -9.51 6.21 -39.66
N ASP A 178 -9.25 6.47 -40.94
CA ASP A 178 -9.71 7.66 -41.63
C ASP A 178 -11.13 7.48 -42.18
N ASP A 179 -11.89 8.58 -42.25
CA ASP A 179 -13.27 8.62 -42.76
C ASP A 179 -14.18 7.55 -42.13
N ARG A 180 -14.10 7.46 -40.80
CA ARG A 180 -14.81 6.47 -39.99
C ARG A 180 -15.55 7.13 -38.83
N GLU A 181 -16.57 6.43 -38.35
CA GLU A 181 -17.27 6.77 -37.10
C GLU A 181 -17.08 5.66 -36.06
N LEU A 182 -16.71 6.06 -34.86
CA LEU A 182 -16.75 5.22 -33.68
C LEU A 182 -17.92 5.67 -32.81
N HIS A 183 -18.87 4.77 -32.61
CA HIS A 183 -20.01 4.97 -31.74
C HIS A 183 -19.73 4.33 -30.40
N LEU A 184 -19.57 5.14 -29.35
CA LEU A 184 -19.32 4.71 -27.98
C LEU A 184 -20.62 4.87 -27.17
N LYS A 185 -21.18 3.77 -26.75
CA LYS A 185 -22.34 3.75 -25.85
C LYS A 185 -21.90 3.94 -24.39
N GLN A 186 -20.78 3.31 -24.03
CA GLN A 186 -20.21 3.34 -22.69
C GLN A 186 -18.70 3.12 -22.74
N VAL A 187 -17.98 3.77 -21.82
CA VAL A 187 -16.60 3.46 -21.46
C VAL A 187 -16.53 3.39 -19.95
N GLU A 188 -16.13 2.24 -19.43
CA GLU A 188 -16.03 2.01 -17.98
C GLU A 188 -14.62 1.51 -17.63
N ALA A 189 -14.08 1.91 -16.49
CA ALA A 189 -12.96 1.21 -15.91
C ALA A 189 -13.44 -0.13 -15.35
N VAL A 190 -12.71 -1.20 -15.66
CA VAL A 190 -12.84 -2.51 -15.04
C VAL A 190 -11.94 -2.52 -13.83
N PHE A 191 -12.49 -2.15 -12.68
CA PHE A 191 -11.73 -2.06 -11.42
C PHE A 191 -11.61 -3.44 -10.77
N GLN A 192 -10.40 -3.96 -10.67
CA GLN A 192 -10.08 -5.24 -10.04
C GLN A 192 -9.53 -5.01 -8.64
N TYR A 193 -10.19 -5.58 -7.62
CA TYR A 193 -9.85 -5.36 -6.23
C TYR A 193 -10.32 -6.52 -5.33
N ARG A 194 -9.89 -6.53 -4.08
CA ARG A 194 -10.47 -7.38 -3.04
C ARG A 194 -11.65 -6.67 -2.40
N ASP A 195 -12.82 -7.31 -2.39
CA ASP A 195 -14.01 -6.77 -1.72
C ASP A 195 -13.95 -7.06 -0.21
N ILE A 196 -13.19 -6.23 0.49
CA ILE A 196 -12.93 -6.34 1.93
C ILE A 196 -13.28 -5.04 2.66
N PRO A 197 -13.85 -5.12 3.87
CA PRO A 197 -14.20 -3.93 4.62
C PRO A 197 -12.96 -3.23 5.19
N TYR A 198 -12.99 -1.89 5.27
CA TYR A 198 -12.11 -1.09 6.09
C TYR A 198 -12.60 -1.19 7.53
N ILE A 199 -11.98 -2.07 8.34
CA ILE A 199 -12.36 -2.30 9.74
C ILE A 199 -11.76 -1.22 10.64
N GLY A 200 -10.50 -0.85 10.37
CA GLY A 200 -9.83 0.28 11.00
C GLY A 200 -10.29 1.61 10.40
N SER A 201 -10.23 2.64 11.22
CA SER A 201 -10.55 4.01 10.80
C SER A 201 -9.77 5.03 11.62
N PHE A 202 -9.60 6.21 11.06
CA PHE A 202 -8.93 7.34 11.68
C PHE A 202 -9.63 8.65 11.29
N ARG A 203 -9.98 9.46 12.25
CA ARG A 203 -10.50 10.81 12.10
C ARG A 203 -9.92 11.68 13.19
N SER A 204 -9.62 12.91 12.86
CA SER A 204 -9.01 13.85 13.79
C SER A 204 -9.56 15.27 13.60
N SER A 205 -9.08 16.20 14.39
CA SER A 205 -9.34 17.65 14.19
C SER A 205 -8.62 18.24 12.98
N ASP A 206 -7.87 17.42 12.21
CA ASP A 206 -7.13 17.82 11.01
C ASP A 206 -7.52 16.95 9.81
N GLU A 207 -8.36 17.48 8.92
CA GLU A 207 -8.82 16.78 7.71
C GLU A 207 -7.67 16.38 6.77
N ARG A 208 -6.52 17.08 6.81
CA ARG A 208 -5.36 16.72 5.99
C ARG A 208 -4.76 15.39 6.44
N LEU A 209 -4.64 15.17 7.75
CA LEU A 209 -4.18 13.89 8.31
C LEU A 209 -5.19 12.77 8.04
N ASP A 210 -6.50 13.05 8.14
CA ASP A 210 -7.55 12.10 7.81
C ASP A 210 -7.44 11.62 6.36
N ARG A 211 -7.21 12.56 5.43
CA ARG A 211 -7.01 12.27 4.01
C ARG A 211 -5.73 11.47 3.77
N ILE A 212 -4.62 11.81 4.46
CA ILE A 212 -3.35 11.09 4.35
C ILE A 212 -3.54 9.64 4.81
N TRP A 213 -4.19 9.43 5.97
CA TRP A 213 -4.48 8.08 6.48
C TRP A 213 -5.30 7.27 5.47
N ALA A 214 -6.38 7.84 4.95
CA ALA A 214 -7.26 7.18 3.99
C ALA A 214 -6.56 6.90 2.65
N THR A 215 -5.68 7.78 2.18
CA THR A 215 -4.92 7.60 0.94
C THR A 215 -3.91 6.46 1.07
N GLY A 216 -3.19 6.34 2.20
CA GLY A 216 -2.28 5.22 2.42
C GLY A 216 -3.03 3.88 2.55
N ALA A 217 -4.19 3.88 3.22
CA ALA A 217 -5.06 2.71 3.29
C ALA A 217 -5.53 2.27 1.90
N TYR A 218 -5.94 3.21 1.03
CA TYR A 218 -6.36 2.93 -0.33
C TYR A 218 -5.19 2.47 -1.22
N THR A 219 -4.01 3.04 -1.06
CA THR A 219 -2.79 2.62 -1.78
C THR A 219 -2.51 1.15 -1.55
N VAL A 220 -2.50 0.71 -0.28
CA VAL A 220 -2.28 -0.70 0.06
C VAL A 220 -3.43 -1.59 -0.41
N HIS A 221 -4.68 -1.12 -0.33
CA HIS A 221 -5.82 -1.88 -0.84
C HIS A 221 -5.67 -2.20 -2.34
N LEU A 222 -5.18 -1.25 -3.14
CA LEU A 222 -4.89 -1.50 -4.55
C LEU A 222 -3.76 -2.51 -4.75
N CYS A 223 -2.74 -2.51 -3.88
CA CYS A 223 -1.63 -3.45 -3.92
C CYS A 223 -2.03 -4.87 -3.45
N MET A 224 -3.15 -5.03 -2.72
CA MET A 224 -3.69 -6.33 -2.28
C MET A 224 -4.34 -7.08 -3.44
N GLN A 225 -3.56 -7.50 -4.41
CA GLN A 225 -4.00 -8.20 -5.61
C GLN A 225 -3.97 -9.73 -5.40
N GLU A 226 -3.53 -10.51 -6.34
CA GLU A 226 -3.34 -11.95 -6.16
C GLU A 226 -2.36 -12.25 -5.02
N TYR A 227 -1.31 -11.45 -4.96
CA TYR A 227 -0.38 -11.32 -3.84
C TYR A 227 -0.40 -9.86 -3.38
N LEU A 228 0.27 -9.55 -2.31
CA LEU A 228 0.56 -8.18 -1.94
C LEU A 228 1.71 -7.69 -2.82
N TRP A 229 1.39 -6.82 -3.78
CA TRP A 229 2.35 -6.27 -4.75
C TRP A 229 2.92 -4.96 -4.23
N ASP A 230 4.15 -4.68 -4.62
CA ASP A 230 4.81 -3.39 -4.40
C ASP A 230 4.04 -2.20 -5.00
N GLY A 231 3.48 -2.39 -6.19
CA GLY A 231 2.72 -1.38 -6.92
C GLY A 231 1.84 -1.99 -8.01
N VAL A 232 0.94 -1.19 -8.60
CA VAL A 232 -0.06 -1.68 -9.56
C VAL A 232 0.28 -1.39 -11.04
N LYS A 233 1.12 -0.40 -11.31
CA LYS A 233 1.57 -0.10 -12.67
C LYS A 233 2.82 -0.87 -13.04
N ARG A 234 3.81 -0.91 -12.16
CA ARG A 234 5.14 -1.42 -12.43
C ARG A 234 5.55 -2.46 -11.39
N ASP A 235 6.46 -3.30 -11.76
CA ASP A 235 6.95 -4.51 -11.12
C ASP A 235 5.83 -5.50 -10.83
N ARG A 236 4.83 -5.17 -10.03
CA ARG A 236 3.68 -6.04 -9.69
C ARG A 236 4.16 -7.35 -9.07
N LEU A 237 5.15 -7.24 -8.20
CA LEU A 237 5.86 -8.34 -7.58
C LEU A 237 5.73 -8.30 -6.05
N VAL A 238 6.14 -9.40 -5.42
CA VAL A 238 6.33 -9.46 -3.97
C VAL A 238 7.75 -9.05 -3.65
N TRP A 239 7.95 -7.77 -3.36
CA TRP A 239 9.20 -7.21 -2.86
C TRP A 239 9.19 -7.20 -1.33
N VAL A 240 9.90 -8.15 -0.70
CA VAL A 240 9.72 -8.43 0.74
C VAL A 240 10.02 -7.24 1.65
N GLY A 241 10.99 -6.39 1.29
CA GLY A 241 11.27 -5.17 2.05
C GLY A 241 10.11 -4.19 2.07
N ASP A 242 9.47 -4.03 0.91
CA ASP A 242 8.32 -3.16 0.68
C ASP A 242 7.11 -3.57 1.53
N LEU A 243 6.95 -4.88 1.74
CA LEU A 243 5.81 -5.45 2.46
C LEU A 243 5.71 -4.97 3.91
N HIS A 244 6.78 -4.52 4.57
CA HIS A 244 6.68 -4.19 5.99
C HIS A 244 5.75 -2.99 6.27
N PRO A 245 5.89 -1.80 5.65
CA PRO A 245 4.94 -0.70 5.82
C PRO A 245 3.53 -1.06 5.33
N GLU A 246 3.44 -1.85 4.26
CA GLU A 246 2.15 -2.32 3.74
C GLU A 246 1.41 -3.20 4.76
N ILE A 247 2.10 -4.18 5.34
CA ILE A 247 1.51 -5.10 6.32
C ILE A 247 1.14 -4.37 7.61
N MET A 248 1.92 -3.37 8.03
CA MET A 248 1.56 -2.51 9.15
C MET A 248 0.29 -1.70 8.86
N THR A 249 0.12 -1.26 7.61
CA THR A 249 -1.13 -0.64 7.13
C THR A 249 -2.27 -1.66 7.06
N VAL A 250 -2.04 -2.88 6.56
CA VAL A 250 -3.04 -3.98 6.58
C VAL A 250 -3.51 -4.26 8.01
N ASN A 251 -2.59 -4.37 8.96
CA ASN A 251 -2.89 -4.59 10.37
C ASN A 251 -3.74 -3.45 10.97
N SER A 252 -3.51 -2.22 10.53
CA SER A 252 -4.21 -1.03 11.03
C SER A 252 -5.61 -0.84 10.42
N VAL A 253 -5.83 -1.34 9.19
CA VAL A 253 -7.03 -1.04 8.39
C VAL A 253 -7.91 -2.28 8.19
N PHE A 254 -7.34 -3.38 7.73
CA PHE A 254 -8.08 -4.56 7.26
C PHE A 254 -8.07 -5.73 8.25
N GLY A 255 -7.06 -5.76 9.14
CA GLY A 255 -6.83 -6.89 10.04
C GLY A 255 -6.28 -8.11 9.30
N ASN A 256 -6.73 -9.32 9.68
CA ASN A 256 -6.24 -10.55 9.07
C ASN A 256 -6.73 -10.70 7.63
N ASN A 257 -5.81 -10.85 6.69
CA ASN A 257 -6.12 -11.13 5.29
C ASN A 257 -5.14 -12.16 4.71
N GLU A 258 -5.67 -13.12 3.96
CA GLU A 258 -4.91 -14.23 3.38
C GLU A 258 -3.79 -13.80 2.42
N VAL A 259 -3.91 -12.60 1.83
CA VAL A 259 -2.89 -12.10 0.87
C VAL A 259 -1.52 -11.96 1.53
N VAL A 260 -1.48 -11.63 2.83
CA VAL A 260 -0.22 -11.46 3.56
C VAL A 260 0.52 -12.77 3.74
N PRO A 261 -0.03 -13.81 4.43
CA PRO A 261 0.65 -15.10 4.56
C PRO A 261 0.98 -15.70 3.19
N ARG A 262 0.08 -15.59 2.21
CA ARG A 262 0.31 -16.08 0.85
C ARG A 262 1.54 -15.43 0.19
N SER A 263 1.75 -14.12 0.39
CA SER A 263 2.90 -13.40 -0.17
C SER A 263 4.21 -13.77 0.54
N LEU A 264 4.15 -13.91 1.86
CA LEU A 264 5.32 -14.34 2.66
C LEU A 264 5.73 -15.78 2.35
N ASP A 265 4.76 -16.66 2.10
CA ASP A 265 5.00 -18.05 1.70
C ASP A 265 5.60 -18.11 0.28
N LEU A 266 5.10 -17.31 -0.67
CA LEU A 266 5.68 -17.21 -2.00
C LEU A 266 7.16 -16.80 -1.92
N ALA A 267 7.48 -15.78 -1.14
CA ALA A 267 8.86 -15.31 -0.96
C ALA A 267 9.77 -16.41 -0.36
N ARG A 268 9.28 -17.14 0.64
CA ARG A 268 9.98 -18.29 1.24
C ARG A 268 10.21 -19.41 0.23
N ASP A 269 9.15 -19.81 -0.47
CA ASP A 269 9.16 -21.00 -1.34
C ASP A 269 9.98 -20.77 -2.62
N THR A 270 10.11 -19.51 -3.05
CA THR A 270 10.92 -19.12 -4.21
C THR A 270 12.37 -18.75 -3.87
N THR A 271 12.73 -18.73 -2.59
CA THR A 271 14.07 -18.35 -2.14
C THR A 271 14.72 -19.48 -1.31
N PRO A 272 15.24 -20.53 -1.94
CA PRO A 272 15.97 -21.55 -1.21
C PRO A 272 17.24 -20.96 -0.57
N LEU A 273 17.48 -21.30 0.70
CA LEU A 273 18.70 -20.86 1.40
C LEU A 273 19.95 -21.55 0.81
N PRO A 274 21.11 -20.85 0.74
CA PRO A 274 21.42 -19.58 1.40
C PRO A 274 21.08 -18.32 0.58
N GLY A 275 20.20 -18.38 -0.40
CA GLY A 275 19.76 -17.22 -1.17
C GLY A 275 19.12 -16.14 -0.29
N TRP A 276 19.18 -14.88 -0.75
CA TRP A 276 18.50 -13.75 -0.14
C TRP A 276 17.19 -13.46 -0.91
N MET A 277 16.12 -13.14 -0.20
CA MET A 277 14.84 -12.77 -0.80
C MET A 277 15.02 -11.58 -1.75
N ASN A 278 14.51 -11.71 -2.97
CA ASN A 278 14.71 -10.75 -4.05
C ASN A 278 16.20 -10.45 -4.38
N GLY A 279 17.16 -11.28 -3.93
CA GLY A 279 18.59 -11.05 -4.06
C GLY A 279 19.17 -9.96 -3.13
N ILE A 280 18.36 -9.44 -2.20
CA ILE A 280 18.68 -8.32 -1.31
C ILE A 280 18.74 -8.82 0.12
N SER A 281 19.90 -8.68 0.79
CA SER A 281 20.09 -9.23 2.12
C SER A 281 19.15 -8.63 3.17
N SER A 282 18.88 -7.32 3.12
CA SER A 282 17.92 -6.66 4.04
C SER A 282 16.50 -7.21 3.90
N TYR A 283 16.09 -7.72 2.73
CA TYR A 283 14.74 -8.22 2.50
C TYR A 283 14.47 -9.53 3.26
N SER A 284 15.48 -10.39 3.41
CA SER A 284 15.36 -11.54 4.30
C SER A 284 15.30 -11.15 5.79
N LEU A 285 15.92 -10.04 6.19
CA LEU A 285 15.77 -9.49 7.55
C LEU A 285 14.35 -8.97 7.78
N TRP A 286 13.79 -8.26 6.80
CA TRP A 286 12.41 -7.80 6.85
C TRP A 286 11.43 -8.97 6.94
N TRP A 287 11.65 -10.07 6.26
CA TRP A 287 10.80 -11.26 6.36
C TRP A 287 10.66 -11.76 7.80
N ILE A 288 11.75 -11.79 8.58
CA ILE A 288 11.73 -12.18 10.00
C ILE A 288 10.93 -11.16 10.82
N ILE A 289 11.17 -9.87 10.61
CA ILE A 289 10.49 -8.78 11.33
C ILE A 289 8.99 -8.80 11.05
N ILE A 290 8.61 -8.95 9.78
CA ILE A 290 7.21 -9.04 9.35
C ILE A 290 6.49 -10.22 10.02
N HIS A 291 7.12 -11.40 10.10
CA HIS A 291 6.53 -12.56 10.80
C HIS A 291 6.34 -12.29 12.28
N SER A 292 7.26 -11.56 12.92
CA SER A 292 7.11 -11.14 14.32
C SER A 292 5.92 -10.21 14.51
N ASP A 293 5.78 -9.21 13.64
CA ASP A 293 4.66 -8.27 13.69
C ASP A 293 3.35 -8.98 13.35
N TRP A 294 3.31 -9.80 12.31
CA TRP A 294 2.12 -10.56 11.93
C TRP A 294 1.65 -11.49 13.07
N TYR A 295 2.57 -12.20 13.70
CA TYR A 295 2.25 -13.03 14.86
C TYR A 295 1.75 -12.19 16.05
N ARG A 296 2.37 -11.05 16.30
CA ARG A 296 1.97 -10.12 17.38
C ARG A 296 0.54 -9.62 17.19
N TYR A 297 0.15 -9.25 15.97
CA TYR A 297 -1.20 -8.75 15.68
C TYR A 297 -2.25 -9.87 15.62
N HIS A 298 -1.95 -11.01 15.06
CA HIS A 298 -2.94 -12.05 14.77
C HIS A 298 -2.88 -13.25 15.71
N GLY A 299 -1.74 -13.55 16.33
CA GLY A 299 -1.57 -14.66 17.26
C GLY A 299 -1.69 -16.05 16.64
N ASP A 300 -1.59 -16.16 15.31
CA ASP A 300 -1.70 -17.43 14.58
C ASP A 300 -0.44 -18.27 14.78
N ARG A 301 -0.49 -19.13 15.82
CA ARG A 301 0.60 -20.04 16.15
C ARG A 301 0.73 -21.19 15.16
N ALA A 302 -0.36 -21.57 14.47
CA ALA A 302 -0.31 -22.65 13.49
C ALA A 302 0.48 -22.20 12.27
N TYR A 303 0.15 -21.02 11.72
CA TYR A 303 0.91 -20.42 10.62
C TYR A 303 2.37 -20.17 11.00
N LEU A 304 2.64 -19.66 12.20
CA LEU A 304 4.02 -19.50 12.68
C LEU A 304 4.78 -20.83 12.75
N ALA A 305 4.12 -21.90 13.15
CA ALA A 305 4.73 -23.23 13.22
C ALA A 305 5.11 -23.79 11.82
N GLU A 306 4.36 -23.44 10.78
CA GLU A 306 4.68 -23.78 9.39
C GLU A 306 5.97 -23.08 8.92
N GLN A 307 6.26 -21.89 9.43
CA GLN A 307 7.46 -21.12 9.08
C GLN A 307 8.72 -21.62 9.78
N ARG A 308 8.60 -22.42 10.86
CA ARG A 308 9.71 -22.86 11.72
C ARG A 308 10.93 -23.38 10.95
N PRO A 309 10.80 -24.32 9.98
CA PRO A 309 11.98 -24.87 9.31
C PRO A 309 12.82 -23.81 8.61
N TYR A 310 12.15 -22.93 7.83
CA TYR A 310 12.83 -21.87 7.08
C TYR A 310 13.36 -20.78 8.01
N LEU A 311 12.57 -20.34 8.98
CA LEU A 311 12.97 -19.34 9.99
C LEU A 311 14.23 -19.79 10.74
N THR A 312 14.26 -21.02 11.22
CA THR A 312 15.42 -21.59 11.94
C THR A 312 16.67 -21.60 11.06
N ALA A 313 16.54 -22.03 9.81
CA ALA A 313 17.66 -22.09 8.88
C ALA A 313 18.17 -20.69 8.51
N LEU A 314 17.26 -19.74 8.27
CA LEU A 314 17.61 -18.33 7.98
C LEU A 314 18.31 -17.66 9.17
N LEU A 315 17.85 -17.87 10.41
CA LEU A 315 18.53 -17.36 11.61
C LEU A 315 19.94 -17.90 11.74
N ARG A 316 20.16 -19.19 11.47
CA ARG A 316 21.50 -19.80 11.48
C ARG A 316 22.41 -19.22 10.39
N GLN A 317 21.88 -19.01 9.19
CA GLN A 317 22.58 -18.29 8.12
C GLN A 317 23.00 -16.88 8.57
N LEU A 318 22.11 -16.14 9.26
CA LEU A 318 22.44 -14.82 9.79
C LEU A 318 23.56 -14.87 10.84
N PHE A 319 23.59 -15.89 11.70
CA PHE A 319 24.67 -16.05 12.67
C PHE A 319 26.04 -16.19 12.02
N GLU A 320 26.13 -16.85 10.85
CA GLU A 320 27.36 -16.96 10.07
C GLU A 320 27.79 -15.63 9.44
N LYS A 321 26.82 -14.71 9.25
CA LYS A 321 27.08 -13.37 8.72
C LYS A 321 27.38 -12.32 9.80
N ILE A 322 27.66 -12.75 11.02
CA ILE A 322 28.07 -11.89 12.13
C ILE A 322 29.53 -12.22 12.51
N GLY A 323 30.41 -11.25 12.34
CA GLY A 323 31.80 -11.40 12.70
C GLY A 323 32.03 -11.58 14.21
N PRO A 324 33.22 -12.06 14.63
CA PRO A 324 33.57 -12.19 16.05
C PRO A 324 33.62 -10.85 16.76
N ASP A 325 33.77 -9.77 16.02
CA ASP A 325 33.74 -8.38 16.48
C ASP A 325 32.31 -7.83 16.62
N GLY A 326 31.29 -8.62 16.27
CA GLY A 326 29.89 -8.20 16.27
C GLY A 326 29.47 -7.39 15.04
N ARG A 327 30.33 -7.23 14.05
CA ARG A 327 29.99 -6.52 12.80
C ARG A 327 29.23 -7.42 11.85
N GLU A 328 28.18 -6.89 11.21
CA GLU A 328 27.47 -7.59 10.13
C GLU A 328 28.42 -7.78 8.92
N ARG A 329 28.29 -8.89 8.24
CA ARG A 329 29.03 -9.28 7.03
C ARG A 329 28.08 -9.86 6.00
N LEU A 330 26.94 -9.19 5.81
CA LEU A 330 25.95 -9.59 4.84
C LEU A 330 26.53 -9.48 3.43
N ASP A 331 26.28 -10.49 2.63
CA ASP A 331 26.56 -10.53 1.19
C ASP A 331 25.28 -10.30 0.38
N GLY A 332 25.30 -10.52 -0.92
CA GLY A 332 24.23 -10.16 -1.83
C GLY A 332 24.13 -8.66 -2.06
N THR A 333 22.99 -8.19 -2.53
CA THR A 333 22.75 -6.75 -2.69
C THR A 333 22.57 -6.10 -1.33
N ARG A 334 23.43 -5.13 -1.01
CA ARG A 334 23.42 -4.35 0.22
C ARG A 334 22.57 -3.11 0.01
N PHE A 335 21.35 -3.15 0.50
CA PHE A 335 20.36 -2.12 0.22
C PHE A 335 19.48 -1.83 1.45
N LEU A 336 19.18 -0.57 1.69
CA LEU A 336 18.17 -0.12 2.63
C LEU A 336 17.05 0.57 1.86
N ASP A 337 17.41 1.66 1.19
CA ASP A 337 16.54 2.54 0.44
C ASP A 337 17.34 3.24 -0.65
N TRP A 338 16.71 3.64 -1.72
CA TRP A 338 17.39 4.27 -2.86
C TRP A 338 18.12 5.56 -2.49
N PRO A 339 17.53 6.52 -1.72
CA PRO A 339 18.24 7.73 -1.33
C PRO A 339 19.52 7.47 -0.54
N SER A 340 19.57 6.38 0.24
CA SER A 340 20.77 6.02 1.01
C SER A 340 21.77 5.17 0.23
N SER A 341 21.45 4.72 -0.98
CA SER A 341 22.28 3.79 -1.76
C SER A 341 23.68 4.36 -2.12
N GLY A 342 23.79 5.68 -2.23
CA GLY A 342 25.06 6.39 -2.42
C GLY A 342 25.88 6.63 -1.15
N ASP A 343 25.32 6.38 0.04
CA ASP A 343 25.96 6.56 1.35
C ASP A 343 26.30 5.19 1.96
N ALA A 344 27.52 4.73 1.70
CA ALA A 344 27.99 3.43 2.18
C ALA A 344 28.02 3.34 3.71
N ALA A 345 28.27 4.46 4.43
CA ALA A 345 28.29 4.49 5.89
C ALA A 345 26.86 4.34 6.45
N SER A 346 25.89 5.04 5.88
CA SER A 346 24.46 4.89 6.22
C SER A 346 23.96 3.48 5.94
N THR A 347 24.30 2.92 4.76
CA THR A 347 23.91 1.55 4.40
C THR A 347 24.51 0.53 5.37
N ALA A 348 25.78 0.65 5.74
CA ALA A 348 26.42 -0.28 6.68
C ALA A 348 25.82 -0.19 8.09
N ALA A 349 25.59 1.03 8.60
CA ALA A 349 24.96 1.26 9.90
C ALA A 349 23.51 0.76 9.93
N GLY A 350 22.77 0.99 8.86
CA GLY A 350 21.39 0.52 8.72
C GLY A 350 21.29 -1.00 8.65
N LEU A 351 22.18 -1.69 7.90
CA LEU A 351 22.21 -3.16 7.84
C LEU A 351 22.60 -3.78 9.18
N GLN A 352 23.57 -3.19 9.90
CA GLN A 352 23.89 -3.58 11.28
C GLN A 352 22.65 -3.48 12.16
N SER A 353 21.96 -2.34 12.12
CA SER A 353 20.75 -2.06 12.90
C SER A 353 19.61 -3.02 12.56
N LEU A 354 19.34 -3.21 11.27
CA LEU A 354 18.27 -4.08 10.81
C LEU A 354 18.54 -5.55 11.17
N THR A 355 19.81 -5.99 11.14
CA THR A 355 20.17 -7.33 11.60
C THR A 355 19.87 -7.52 13.09
N ILE A 356 20.16 -6.52 13.91
CA ILE A 356 19.82 -6.54 15.34
C ILE A 356 18.30 -6.66 15.53
N LEU A 357 17.53 -5.84 14.83
CA LEU A 357 16.05 -5.88 14.90
C LEU A 357 15.50 -7.24 14.45
N ALA A 358 16.06 -7.82 13.38
CA ALA A 358 15.67 -9.15 12.92
C ALA A 358 16.03 -10.26 13.93
N LEU A 359 17.15 -10.16 14.62
CA LEU A 359 17.54 -11.10 15.68
C LEU A 359 16.63 -10.98 16.90
N ASP A 360 16.26 -9.77 17.31
CA ASP A 360 15.30 -9.56 18.42
C ASP A 360 13.91 -10.12 18.06
N ALA A 361 13.45 -9.85 16.84
CA ALA A 361 12.22 -10.42 16.30
C ALA A 361 12.28 -11.96 16.27
N GLY A 362 13.37 -12.51 15.73
CA GLY A 362 13.62 -13.94 15.66
C GLY A 362 13.65 -14.60 17.05
N ALA A 363 14.23 -13.94 18.05
CA ALA A 363 14.22 -14.42 19.43
C ALA A 363 12.78 -14.57 19.97
N GLY A 364 11.93 -13.56 19.74
CA GLY A 364 10.52 -13.60 20.14
C GLY A 364 9.73 -14.71 19.44
N LEU A 365 9.96 -14.90 18.12
CA LEU A 365 9.34 -15.96 17.35
C LEU A 365 9.78 -17.36 17.82
N CYS A 366 11.07 -17.55 18.11
CA CYS A 366 11.60 -18.82 18.65
C CYS A 366 10.99 -19.14 20.02
N GLU A 367 10.82 -18.15 20.91
CA GLU A 367 10.13 -18.33 22.20
C GLU A 367 8.67 -18.74 22.00
N ALA A 368 7.94 -18.08 21.09
CA ALA A 368 6.57 -18.43 20.76
C ALA A 368 6.46 -19.89 20.24
N LEU A 369 7.49 -20.36 19.53
CA LEU A 369 7.61 -21.74 19.05
C LEU A 369 8.14 -22.74 20.10
N GLY A 370 8.60 -22.27 21.26
CA GLY A 370 9.18 -23.09 22.32
C GLY A 370 10.65 -23.45 22.13
N ASP A 371 11.34 -22.83 21.17
CA ASP A 371 12.79 -23.00 20.96
C ASP A 371 13.58 -21.97 21.75
N THR A 372 13.66 -22.18 23.06
CA THR A 372 14.35 -21.27 23.98
C THR A 372 15.87 -21.20 23.78
N ALA A 373 16.47 -22.27 23.24
CA ALA A 373 17.90 -22.33 22.96
C ALA A 373 18.25 -21.39 21.80
N LEU A 374 17.52 -21.48 20.67
CA LEU A 374 17.74 -20.59 19.53
C LEU A 374 17.39 -19.13 19.86
N ALA A 375 16.34 -18.90 20.68
CA ALA A 375 16.01 -17.57 21.18
C ALA A 375 17.15 -16.94 21.98
N ALA A 376 17.80 -17.72 22.86
CA ALA A 376 18.95 -17.26 23.62
C ALA A 376 20.15 -16.94 22.71
N GLU A 377 20.39 -17.75 21.67
CA GLU A 377 21.44 -17.51 20.66
C GLU A 377 21.20 -16.18 19.91
N CYS A 378 19.96 -15.95 19.44
CA CYS A 378 19.58 -14.69 18.79
C CYS A 378 19.88 -13.48 19.68
N ARG A 379 19.45 -13.52 20.96
CA ARG A 379 19.73 -12.44 21.93
C ARG A 379 21.22 -12.25 22.18
N ALA A 380 21.99 -13.33 22.29
CA ALA A 380 23.43 -13.25 22.48
C ALA A 380 24.11 -12.58 21.27
N LYS A 381 23.72 -12.92 20.06
CA LYS A 381 24.21 -12.30 18.82
C LYS A 381 23.81 -10.83 18.72
N ALA A 382 22.55 -10.48 18.98
CA ALA A 382 22.08 -9.09 19.00
C ALA A 382 22.85 -8.25 20.04
N ALA A 383 23.08 -8.81 21.25
CA ALA A 383 23.85 -8.14 22.29
C ALA A 383 25.34 -7.95 21.90
N LEU A 384 25.96 -8.92 21.21
CA LEU A 384 27.30 -8.78 20.64
C LEU A 384 27.33 -7.65 19.60
N MET A 385 26.37 -7.63 18.67
CA MET A 385 26.29 -6.63 17.62
C MET A 385 26.08 -5.21 18.15
N ARG A 386 25.31 -5.04 19.24
CA ARG A 386 25.11 -3.73 19.90
C ARG A 386 26.38 -3.17 20.52
N LYS A 387 27.37 -4.00 20.83
CA LYS A 387 28.67 -3.57 21.36
C LYS A 387 29.67 -3.20 20.26
N CYS A 388 29.37 -3.51 19.01
CA CYS A 388 30.24 -3.22 17.88
C CYS A 388 30.22 -1.72 17.57
N PRO A 389 31.36 -1.03 17.52
CA PRO A 389 31.40 0.34 17.05
C PRO A 389 31.07 0.42 15.55
N ILE A 390 30.03 1.14 15.20
CA ILE A 390 29.56 1.27 13.79
C ILE A 390 29.81 2.66 13.19
N GLY A 391 30.50 3.55 13.92
CA GLY A 391 30.70 4.93 13.49
C GLY A 391 29.43 5.78 13.59
N GLU A 392 29.43 6.95 12.94
CA GLU A 392 28.35 7.91 13.05
C GLU A 392 27.13 7.61 12.18
N GLY A 393 27.15 6.61 11.30
CA GLY A 393 25.99 6.16 10.51
C GLY A 393 25.72 6.93 9.21
N GLY A 394 26.70 7.71 8.72
CA GLY A 394 26.55 8.47 7.46
C GLY A 394 25.65 9.71 7.61
N GLU A 395 25.34 10.33 6.49
CA GLU A 395 24.50 11.54 6.42
C GLU A 395 23.02 11.22 6.12
N ALA A 396 22.75 10.09 5.48
CA ALA A 396 21.38 9.72 5.10
C ALA A 396 20.54 9.35 6.33
N LYS A 397 19.34 9.93 6.40
CA LYS A 397 18.38 9.75 7.51
C LYS A 397 17.97 8.28 7.72
N GLN A 398 18.01 7.46 6.67
CA GLN A 398 17.63 6.05 6.67
C GLN A 398 18.43 5.23 7.69
N GLY A 399 19.76 5.26 7.60
CA GLY A 399 20.65 4.54 8.52
C GLY A 399 20.52 5.04 9.94
N ARG A 400 20.45 6.35 10.13
CA ARG A 400 20.29 7.01 11.43
C ARG A 400 19.01 6.58 12.14
N SER A 401 17.90 6.54 11.41
CA SER A 401 16.60 6.11 11.97
C SER A 401 16.64 4.66 12.43
N LEU A 402 17.23 3.75 11.65
CA LEU A 402 17.39 2.36 12.07
C LEU A 402 18.33 2.22 13.28
N MET A 403 19.38 3.06 13.40
CA MET A 403 20.25 3.07 14.59
C MET A 403 19.47 3.42 15.86
N VAL A 404 18.57 4.41 15.81
CA VAL A 404 17.68 4.74 16.92
C VAL A 404 16.79 3.54 17.26
N LEU A 405 16.12 2.95 16.28
CA LEU A 405 15.19 1.83 16.50
C LEU A 405 15.88 0.57 17.02
N ALA A 406 17.17 0.35 16.69
CA ALA A 406 17.97 -0.76 17.18
C ALA A 406 18.65 -0.48 18.54
N GLY A 407 18.48 0.73 19.10
CA GLY A 407 19.13 1.14 20.37
C GLY A 407 20.64 1.37 20.24
N LEU A 408 21.11 1.79 19.07
CA LEU A 408 22.51 2.08 18.77
C LEU A 408 22.83 3.58 18.78
N ALA A 409 21.82 4.42 18.79
CA ALA A 409 21.96 5.88 18.83
C ALA A 409 20.95 6.47 19.81
N ASP A 410 21.34 7.60 20.42
CA ASP A 410 20.45 8.36 21.29
C ASP A 410 19.30 8.97 20.47
N PRO A 411 18.02 8.72 20.82
CA PRO A 411 16.89 9.17 20.01
C PRO A 411 16.80 10.69 19.90
N GLU A 412 16.90 11.43 21.02
CA GLU A 412 16.71 12.88 21.05
C GLU A 412 17.82 13.61 20.29
N ALA A 413 19.08 13.20 20.47
CA ALA A 413 20.20 13.79 19.75
C ALA A 413 20.12 13.46 18.25
N THR A 414 19.75 12.22 17.88
CA THR A 414 19.65 11.81 16.47
C THR A 414 18.49 12.52 15.77
N ASP A 415 17.34 12.66 16.43
CA ASP A 415 16.23 13.42 15.86
C ASP A 415 16.62 14.87 15.62
N ARG A 416 17.13 15.56 16.65
CA ARG A 416 17.48 16.98 16.56
C ARG A 416 18.55 17.25 15.50
N ASP A 417 19.62 16.44 15.47
CA ASP A 417 20.83 16.76 14.70
C ASP A 417 20.80 16.20 13.28
N TYR A 418 19.92 15.21 12.99
CA TYR A 418 19.85 14.53 11.69
C TYR A 418 18.42 14.39 11.14
N ILE A 419 17.45 13.76 11.87
CA ILE A 419 16.16 13.39 11.28
C ILE A 419 15.29 14.63 11.05
N SER A 420 15.13 15.48 12.05
CA SER A 420 14.37 16.72 11.99
C SER A 420 15.10 17.86 11.29
N LYS A 421 16.44 17.73 11.13
CA LYS A 421 17.25 18.73 10.45
C LYS A 421 16.81 18.89 9.00
N ASP A 422 16.70 20.13 8.55
CA ASP A 422 16.28 20.52 7.20
C ASP A 422 14.85 20.05 6.82
N GLY A 423 14.00 19.81 7.82
CA GLY A 423 12.59 19.48 7.63
C GLY A 423 12.39 18.14 6.91
N SER A 424 11.51 18.11 5.92
CA SER A 424 11.22 16.92 5.12
C SER A 424 12.24 16.63 4.01
N ASN A 425 13.29 17.44 3.85
CA ASN A 425 14.38 17.12 2.93
C ASN A 425 15.10 15.87 3.37
N GLY A 426 15.37 14.93 2.45
CA GLY A 426 15.97 13.63 2.72
C GLY A 426 15.00 12.58 3.29
N PHE A 427 13.70 12.91 3.45
CA PHE A 427 12.67 11.90 3.63
C PHE A 427 12.53 11.09 2.34
N SER A 428 12.05 9.85 2.49
CA SER A 428 11.64 9.00 1.38
C SER A 428 10.28 8.39 1.68
N THR A 429 9.56 8.02 0.65
CA THR A 429 8.24 7.41 0.78
C THR A 429 8.30 6.07 1.53
N PHE A 430 9.37 5.29 1.34
CA PHE A 430 9.61 4.02 2.02
C PHE A 430 10.10 4.23 3.47
N TYR A 431 11.32 4.77 3.63
CA TYR A 431 11.93 4.89 4.96
C TYR A 431 11.38 6.03 5.82
N GLY A 432 10.55 6.90 5.25
CA GLY A 432 9.84 7.91 6.03
C GLY A 432 9.05 7.32 7.20
N TYR A 433 8.50 6.12 7.07
CA TYR A 433 7.85 5.42 8.18
C TYR A 433 8.80 5.17 9.36
N TYR A 434 10.03 4.72 9.10
CA TYR A 434 11.03 4.48 10.15
C TYR A 434 11.61 5.79 10.71
N MET A 435 11.70 6.83 9.89
CA MET A 435 12.05 8.18 10.35
C MET A 435 11.02 8.72 11.33
N LEU A 436 9.73 8.60 11.00
CA LEU A 436 8.63 8.98 11.90
C LEU A 436 8.64 8.16 13.20
N ARG A 437 8.96 6.86 13.15
CA ARG A 437 9.11 6.02 14.35
C ARG A 437 10.29 6.43 15.20
N ALA A 438 11.40 6.82 14.60
CA ALA A 438 12.57 7.32 15.31
C ALA A 438 12.29 8.68 15.98
N MET A 439 11.53 9.57 15.31
CA MET A 439 11.05 10.82 15.91
C MET A 439 10.11 10.54 17.11
N ALA A 440 9.22 9.56 17.00
CA ALA A 440 8.37 9.13 18.11
C ALA A 440 9.21 8.58 19.29
N ALA A 441 10.26 7.81 19.02
CA ALA A 441 11.18 7.33 20.06
C ALA A 441 11.94 8.48 20.77
N ALA A 442 12.11 9.60 20.09
CA ALA A 442 12.66 10.84 20.66
C ALA A 442 11.59 11.68 21.40
N GLY A 443 10.32 11.26 21.42
CA GLY A 443 9.21 12.04 21.97
C GLY A 443 8.75 13.19 21.07
N ASN A 444 9.27 13.30 19.85
CA ASN A 444 8.95 14.38 18.90
C ASN A 444 7.73 14.04 18.03
N TYR A 445 6.57 13.87 18.67
CA TYR A 445 5.32 13.52 17.98
C TYR A 445 4.76 14.67 17.14
N GLU A 446 4.88 15.91 17.64
CA GLU A 446 4.42 17.10 16.92
C GLU A 446 5.22 17.33 15.64
N GLY A 447 6.55 17.24 15.71
CA GLY A 447 7.40 17.29 14.54
C GLY A 447 7.10 16.16 13.54
N ALA A 448 6.79 14.96 14.00
CA ALA A 448 6.40 13.86 13.12
C ALA A 448 5.06 14.15 12.40
N LEU A 449 4.06 14.68 13.09
CA LEU A 449 2.80 15.13 12.48
C LEU A 449 3.03 16.21 11.42
N GLU A 450 3.92 17.17 11.71
CA GLU A 450 4.30 18.20 10.74
C GLU A 450 4.94 17.61 9.48
N ARG A 451 5.87 16.63 9.63
CA ARG A 451 6.48 15.93 8.48
C ARG A 451 5.44 15.15 7.67
N ILE A 452 4.48 14.51 8.30
CA ILE A 452 3.38 13.81 7.62
C ILE A 452 2.56 14.80 6.79
N ARG A 453 2.17 15.93 7.36
CA ARG A 453 1.41 16.97 6.65
C ARG A 453 2.19 17.57 5.48
N GLU A 454 3.48 17.82 5.68
CA GLU A 454 4.33 18.43 4.68
C GLU A 454 4.63 17.46 3.53
N TYR A 455 5.18 16.30 3.81
CA TYR A 455 5.71 15.37 2.80
C TYR A 455 4.59 14.61 2.07
N TRP A 456 3.77 13.86 2.79
CA TRP A 456 2.65 13.13 2.17
C TRP A 456 1.52 14.06 1.73
N GLY A 457 1.29 15.12 2.47
CA GLY A 457 0.31 16.12 2.06
C GLY A 457 0.68 16.86 0.79
N ALA A 458 1.97 17.08 0.49
CA ALA A 458 2.39 17.66 -0.78
C ALA A 458 2.00 16.78 -1.98
N MET A 459 2.07 15.46 -1.88
CA MET A 459 1.56 14.57 -2.93
C MET A 459 0.04 14.77 -3.15
N LEU A 460 -0.76 14.91 -2.06
CA LEU A 460 -2.20 15.22 -2.17
C LEU A 460 -2.46 16.56 -2.86
N ASP A 461 -1.66 17.59 -2.56
CA ASP A 461 -1.79 18.91 -3.18
C ASP A 461 -1.48 18.85 -4.68
N LEU A 462 -0.62 17.94 -5.10
CA LEU A 462 -0.30 17.66 -6.50
C LEU A 462 -1.32 16.75 -7.21
N GLY A 463 -2.41 16.36 -6.53
CA GLY A 463 -3.50 15.57 -7.13
C GLY A 463 -3.41 14.08 -6.91
N ALA A 464 -2.53 13.61 -6.03
CA ALA A 464 -2.42 12.19 -5.68
C ALA A 464 -3.72 11.64 -5.10
N THR A 465 -4.08 10.44 -5.53
CA THR A 465 -5.16 9.63 -4.95
C THR A 465 -4.63 8.34 -4.32
N THR A 466 -3.35 8.07 -4.53
CA THR A 466 -2.51 7.03 -3.95
C THR A 466 -1.15 7.63 -3.64
N PHE A 467 -0.35 7.00 -2.78
CA PHE A 467 1.01 7.44 -2.51
C PHE A 467 2.01 6.81 -3.46
N TRP A 468 3.05 7.58 -3.78
CA TRP A 468 3.98 7.35 -4.87
C TRP A 468 5.21 6.56 -4.43
N GLU A 469 5.82 5.89 -5.39
CA GLU A 469 7.05 5.11 -5.20
C GLU A 469 8.22 5.97 -4.72
N ASP A 470 8.34 7.20 -5.24
CA ASP A 470 9.37 8.18 -4.88
C ASP A 470 8.75 9.58 -4.83
N PHE A 471 9.29 10.43 -3.97
CA PHE A 471 8.95 11.85 -3.90
C PHE A 471 10.07 12.62 -3.22
N ASP A 472 10.40 13.78 -3.77
CA ASP A 472 11.37 14.69 -3.18
C ASP A 472 10.79 16.11 -3.12
N MET A 473 10.90 16.75 -1.96
CA MET A 473 10.44 18.14 -1.77
C MET A 473 11.13 19.12 -2.73
N ALA A 474 12.34 18.80 -3.21
CA ALA A 474 13.07 19.58 -4.21
C ALA A 474 12.42 19.57 -5.60
N TRP A 475 11.43 18.69 -5.84
CA TRP A 475 10.67 18.72 -7.09
C TRP A 475 9.66 19.86 -7.16
N LEU A 476 9.34 20.45 -6.02
CA LEU A 476 8.41 21.59 -5.94
C LEU A 476 9.08 22.94 -6.31
N PRO A 477 8.35 23.88 -6.92
CA PRO A 477 6.96 23.76 -7.35
C PRO A 477 6.83 22.97 -8.66
N ALA A 478 5.70 22.24 -8.81
CA ALA A 478 5.38 21.45 -10.00
C ALA A 478 3.87 21.53 -10.32
N ALA A 479 3.51 21.17 -11.55
CA ALA A 479 2.12 21.05 -11.96
C ALA A 479 1.45 19.84 -11.27
N ARG A 480 0.15 19.91 -11.09
CA ARG A 480 -0.67 18.78 -10.63
C ARG A 480 -0.64 17.65 -11.67
N ILE A 481 -0.61 16.41 -11.20
CA ILE A 481 -0.60 15.23 -12.07
C ILE A 481 -1.95 14.97 -12.77
N ASP A 482 -3.03 15.54 -12.23
CA ASP A 482 -4.40 15.32 -12.69
C ASP A 482 -4.93 16.43 -13.62
N GLU A 483 -4.07 17.34 -14.06
CA GLU A 483 -4.41 18.40 -15.00
C GLU A 483 -3.38 18.47 -16.14
N PRO A 484 -3.74 19.03 -17.30
CA PRO A 484 -2.76 19.39 -18.32
C PRO A 484 -1.71 20.35 -17.76
N VAL A 485 -0.45 20.08 -18.04
CA VAL A 485 0.66 20.87 -17.49
C VAL A 485 0.62 22.30 -18.04
N PRO A 486 0.49 23.34 -17.18
CA PRO A 486 0.52 24.73 -17.62
C PRO A 486 1.87 25.11 -18.23
N ALA A 487 1.86 26.01 -19.21
CA ALA A 487 3.08 26.47 -19.85
C ALA A 487 4.06 27.06 -18.82
N GLY A 488 5.30 26.59 -18.84
CA GLY A 488 6.36 27.04 -17.94
C GLY A 488 6.37 26.40 -16.55
N MET A 489 5.42 25.53 -16.23
CA MET A 489 5.48 24.70 -15.03
C MET A 489 6.18 23.38 -15.30
N ARG A 490 6.84 22.83 -14.27
CA ARG A 490 7.47 21.53 -14.30
C ARG A 490 6.40 20.42 -14.36
N ASP A 491 6.55 19.50 -15.29
CA ASP A 491 5.80 18.24 -15.33
C ASP A 491 6.49 17.24 -14.39
N LEU A 492 5.99 17.12 -13.16
CA LEU A 492 6.63 16.30 -12.14
C LEU A 492 6.80 14.84 -12.58
N HIS A 493 5.74 14.23 -13.12
CA HIS A 493 5.77 12.81 -13.49
C HIS A 493 6.71 12.54 -14.68
N ARG A 494 6.83 13.49 -15.59
CA ARG A 494 7.69 13.36 -16.77
C ARG A 494 9.15 13.70 -16.51
N GLU A 495 9.42 14.72 -15.69
CA GLU A 495 10.73 15.35 -15.57
C GLU A 495 11.48 14.99 -14.31
N CYS A 496 10.78 14.49 -13.27
CA CYS A 496 11.36 14.13 -12.00
C CYS A 496 11.57 12.63 -11.85
N GLY A 497 12.12 12.24 -10.72
CA GLY A 497 12.47 10.88 -10.38
C GLY A 497 13.98 10.64 -10.42
N ALA A 498 14.40 9.67 -9.65
CA ALA A 498 15.80 9.27 -9.51
C ALA A 498 15.94 7.75 -9.67
N TYR A 499 17.17 7.28 -9.72
CA TYR A 499 17.49 5.84 -9.77
C TYR A 499 16.83 5.14 -10.97
N CYS A 500 16.02 4.10 -10.72
CA CYS A 500 15.20 3.41 -11.72
C CYS A 500 13.83 4.07 -11.98
N TYR A 501 13.45 5.11 -11.23
CA TYR A 501 12.13 5.77 -11.22
C TYR A 501 12.09 7.05 -12.05
N LYS A 502 12.81 7.13 -13.14
CA LYS A 502 12.88 8.35 -13.95
C LYS A 502 11.68 8.48 -14.88
N GLY A 503 11.08 9.68 -14.86
CA GLY A 503 9.95 10.02 -15.72
C GLY A 503 8.77 9.07 -15.50
N PHE A 504 8.07 8.74 -16.57
CA PHE A 504 6.87 7.89 -16.51
C PHE A 504 7.12 6.43 -16.10
N ARG A 505 8.38 6.02 -15.88
CA ARG A 505 8.68 4.75 -15.21
C ARG A 505 8.35 4.79 -13.71
N HIS A 506 8.33 5.97 -13.11
CA HIS A 506 7.92 6.19 -11.73
C HIS A 506 6.45 5.76 -11.53
N SER A 507 6.17 4.96 -10.51
CA SER A 507 4.80 4.55 -10.16
C SER A 507 4.18 5.54 -9.18
N LEU A 508 2.93 5.94 -9.45
CA LEU A 508 2.17 6.85 -8.58
C LEU A 508 1.23 6.07 -7.63
N CYS A 509 1.35 4.74 -7.58
CA CYS A 509 0.70 3.88 -6.59
C CYS A 509 1.68 2.81 -6.13
N HIS A 510 2.26 2.98 -4.92
CA HIS A 510 3.26 2.09 -4.38
C HIS A 510 3.06 1.87 -2.87
N GLY A 511 2.91 0.60 -2.48
CA GLY A 511 2.45 0.24 -1.15
C GLY A 511 3.39 0.66 -0.01
N TRP A 512 4.70 0.64 -0.24
CA TRP A 512 5.67 1.05 0.78
C TRP A 512 5.51 2.49 1.28
N ALA A 513 4.81 3.35 0.51
CA ALA A 513 4.59 4.74 0.87
C ALA A 513 3.45 4.95 1.89
N SER A 514 2.78 3.88 2.31
CA SER A 514 1.61 3.92 3.20
C SER A 514 1.93 4.12 4.68
N GLY A 515 3.20 4.20 5.06
CA GLY A 515 3.67 4.26 6.45
C GLY A 515 2.91 5.20 7.39
N PRO A 516 2.50 6.41 6.99
CA PRO A 516 1.72 7.30 7.85
C PRO A 516 0.40 6.73 8.36
N THR A 517 -0.26 5.86 7.58
CA THR A 517 -1.51 5.19 8.02
C THR A 517 -1.28 4.34 9.27
N ALA A 518 -0.22 3.53 9.26
CA ALA A 518 0.17 2.75 10.42
C ALA A 518 0.65 3.65 11.56
N TRP A 519 1.51 4.63 11.28
CA TRP A 519 2.08 5.53 12.29
C TRP A 519 1.01 6.33 13.04
N LEU A 520 0.01 6.89 12.34
CA LEU A 520 -1.10 7.63 12.95
C LEU A 520 -1.94 6.71 13.86
N THR A 521 -2.12 5.45 13.47
CA THR A 521 -2.81 4.45 14.28
C THR A 521 -1.98 4.04 15.51
N GLU A 522 -0.68 3.82 15.35
CA GLU A 522 0.22 3.39 16.43
C GLU A 522 0.44 4.49 17.47
N TYR A 523 0.63 5.75 17.03
CA TYR A 523 1.08 6.82 17.94
C TYR A 523 0.00 7.85 18.26
N VAL A 524 -0.89 8.19 17.33
CA VAL A 524 -1.92 9.21 17.57
C VAL A 524 -3.19 8.59 18.17
N LEU A 525 -3.72 7.50 17.60
CA LEU A 525 -4.69 6.65 18.29
C LEU A 525 -4.03 5.88 19.45
N GLY A 526 -2.71 5.78 19.45
CA GLY A 526 -1.90 5.25 20.53
C GLY A 526 -2.02 3.73 20.73
N VAL A 527 -2.23 2.95 19.67
CA VAL A 527 -2.46 1.50 19.79
C VAL A 527 -1.15 0.73 19.73
N GLU A 528 -0.76 0.13 20.84
CA GLU A 528 0.36 -0.80 20.91
C GLU A 528 -0.13 -2.20 21.30
N VAL A 529 0.26 -3.20 20.49
CA VAL A 529 -0.04 -4.59 20.78
C VAL A 529 1.02 -5.16 21.74
N VAL A 530 0.62 -5.47 22.96
CA VAL A 530 1.52 -5.97 24.03
C VAL A 530 1.57 -7.49 24.06
N GLU A 531 0.42 -8.16 23.85
CA GLU A 531 0.36 -9.63 23.83
C GLU A 531 -0.10 -10.12 22.45
N PRO A 532 0.51 -11.22 21.94
CA PRO A 532 0.17 -11.77 20.64
C PRO A 532 -1.34 -12.02 20.47
N GLY A 533 -1.85 -11.74 19.27
CA GLY A 533 -3.26 -11.82 18.91
C GLY A 533 -4.08 -10.69 19.49
N CYS A 534 -3.48 -9.54 19.76
CA CYS A 534 -4.15 -8.36 20.34
C CYS A 534 -4.88 -8.66 21.67
N ARG A 535 -4.43 -9.63 22.44
CA ARG A 535 -5.08 -10.01 23.72
C ARG A 535 -4.96 -8.92 24.76
N ARG A 536 -3.87 -8.15 24.71
CA ARG A 536 -3.66 -6.97 25.52
C ARG A 536 -3.10 -5.86 24.65
N LEU A 537 -3.76 -4.70 24.71
CA LEU A 537 -3.35 -3.47 24.05
C LEU A 537 -2.97 -2.44 25.11
N ARG A 538 -1.87 -1.74 24.90
CA ARG A 538 -1.58 -0.49 25.57
C ARG A 538 -2.08 0.64 24.69
N ILE A 539 -2.83 1.56 25.28
CA ILE A 539 -3.37 2.74 24.60
C ILE A 539 -2.63 3.96 25.15
N ASP A 540 -1.76 4.51 24.33
CA ASP A 540 -0.81 5.57 24.68
C ASP A 540 -0.87 6.69 23.62
N PRO A 541 -1.88 7.58 23.69
CA PRO A 541 -2.13 8.58 22.65
C PRO A 541 -1.18 9.78 22.75
N HIS A 542 -0.65 10.20 21.61
CA HIS A 542 0.18 11.40 21.47
C HIS A 542 -0.45 12.32 20.41
N LEU A 543 -1.33 13.22 20.86
CA LEU A 543 -2.12 14.08 19.97
C LEU A 543 -1.30 15.20 19.31
N GLY A 544 -0.11 15.53 19.83
CA GLY A 544 0.64 16.70 19.37
C GLY A 544 -0.20 17.97 19.43
N ASP A 545 -0.41 18.64 18.31
CA ASP A 545 -1.24 19.85 18.17
C ASP A 545 -2.74 19.55 17.92
N LEU A 546 -3.15 18.29 17.79
CA LEU A 546 -4.54 17.92 17.55
C LEU A 546 -5.42 18.16 18.80
N GLU A 547 -6.67 18.59 18.57
CA GLU A 547 -7.68 18.78 19.62
C GLU A 547 -8.34 17.45 19.98
N TRP A 548 -8.59 16.59 19.00
CA TRP A 548 -9.19 15.29 19.19
C TRP A 548 -8.76 14.32 18.10
N VAL A 549 -8.86 13.02 18.41
CA VAL A 549 -8.74 11.93 17.46
C VAL A 549 -9.71 10.83 17.84
N GLU A 550 -10.30 10.17 16.83
CA GLU A 550 -11.12 8.99 17.01
C GLU A 550 -10.87 7.97 15.89
N GLY A 551 -11.12 6.72 16.20
CA GLY A 551 -11.00 5.66 15.21
C GLY A 551 -11.34 4.30 15.75
N THR A 552 -11.16 3.32 14.88
CA THR A 552 -11.31 1.90 15.20
C THR A 552 -10.02 1.16 14.86
N PHE A 553 -9.72 0.14 15.63
CA PHE A 553 -8.57 -0.72 15.41
C PHE A 553 -9.02 -2.19 15.31
N PRO A 554 -8.65 -2.92 14.23
CA PRO A 554 -9.04 -4.31 14.04
C PRO A 554 -8.27 -5.25 14.97
N THR A 555 -8.96 -6.21 15.55
CA THR A 555 -8.35 -7.32 16.29
C THR A 555 -9.01 -8.64 15.90
N PRO A 556 -8.39 -9.80 16.17
CA PRO A 556 -9.02 -11.10 15.96
C PRO A 556 -10.34 -11.30 16.70
N TYR A 557 -10.65 -10.45 17.68
CA TYR A 557 -11.85 -10.52 18.52
C TYR A 557 -12.94 -9.51 18.13
N GLY A 558 -12.69 -8.67 17.13
CA GLY A 558 -13.52 -7.55 16.72
C GLY A 558 -12.79 -6.21 16.85
N SER A 559 -13.47 -5.11 16.55
CA SER A 559 -12.87 -3.78 16.53
C SER A 559 -12.81 -3.17 17.93
N VAL A 560 -11.70 -2.53 18.25
CA VAL A 560 -11.57 -1.62 19.40
C VAL A 560 -11.92 -0.22 18.92
N LYS A 561 -12.84 0.46 19.62
CA LYS A 561 -13.20 1.86 19.34
C LYS A 561 -12.45 2.77 20.31
N ILE A 562 -11.86 3.82 19.78
CA ILE A 562 -10.97 4.72 20.51
C ILE A 562 -11.37 6.16 20.20
N ARG A 563 -11.43 7.00 21.24
CA ARG A 563 -11.57 8.45 21.11
C ARG A 563 -10.75 9.15 22.19
N HIS A 564 -10.00 10.14 21.79
CA HIS A 564 -9.21 11.01 22.65
C HIS A 564 -9.57 12.46 22.39
N GLU A 565 -9.69 13.25 23.45
CA GLU A 565 -9.97 14.68 23.40
C GLU A 565 -9.00 15.42 24.33
N LYS A 566 -8.38 16.48 23.82
CA LYS A 566 -7.52 17.35 24.62
C LYS A 566 -8.37 18.37 25.35
N ALA A 567 -8.29 18.38 26.65
CA ALA A 567 -8.95 19.41 27.47
C ALA A 567 -8.18 20.74 27.43
N PRO A 568 -8.81 21.87 27.80
CA PRO A 568 -8.14 23.19 27.80
C PRO A 568 -6.87 23.27 28.66
N ASP A 569 -6.74 22.40 29.67
CA ASP A 569 -5.55 22.30 30.54
C ASP A 569 -4.45 21.38 29.96
N GLY A 570 -4.63 20.90 28.72
CA GLY A 570 -3.69 20.01 28.04
C GLY A 570 -3.86 18.53 28.37
N THR A 571 -4.69 18.15 29.35
CA THR A 571 -4.94 16.75 29.68
C THR A 571 -5.72 16.03 28.58
N VAL A 572 -5.40 14.76 28.30
CA VAL A 572 -6.08 13.95 27.30
C VAL A 572 -7.14 13.06 27.97
N LYS A 573 -8.40 13.26 27.60
CA LYS A 573 -9.52 12.39 28.01
C LYS A 573 -9.71 11.30 26.96
N SER A 574 -9.67 10.04 27.40
CA SER A 574 -9.74 8.89 26.51
C SER A 574 -10.98 8.04 26.81
N ARG A 575 -11.64 7.60 25.74
CA ARG A 575 -12.69 6.57 25.78
C ARG A 575 -12.26 5.41 24.90
N VAL A 576 -12.22 4.21 25.49
CA VAL A 576 -11.82 2.99 24.79
C VAL A 576 -12.89 1.93 25.02
N GLU A 577 -13.44 1.39 23.92
CA GLU A 577 -14.40 0.28 23.94
C GLU A 577 -13.77 -0.92 23.24
N ALA A 578 -13.42 -1.95 24.01
CA ALA A 578 -12.79 -3.16 23.50
C ALA A 578 -13.77 -4.34 23.47
N PRO A 579 -13.67 -5.23 22.46
CA PRO A 579 -14.46 -6.45 22.41
C PRO A 579 -14.05 -7.44 23.51
N ARG A 580 -14.94 -8.40 23.80
CA ARG A 580 -14.63 -9.47 24.76
C ARG A 580 -13.41 -10.26 24.26
N GLY A 581 -12.40 -10.39 25.13
CA GLY A 581 -11.14 -11.10 24.81
C GLY A 581 -9.95 -10.18 24.61
N VAL A 582 -10.18 -8.86 24.47
CA VAL A 582 -9.13 -7.84 24.42
C VAL A 582 -9.10 -7.07 25.75
N LYS A 583 -7.93 -7.01 26.38
CA LYS A 583 -7.68 -6.17 27.55
C LYS A 583 -7.00 -4.88 27.09
N THR A 584 -7.43 -3.75 27.60
CA THR A 584 -6.81 -2.46 27.31
C THR A 584 -6.21 -1.83 28.55
N GLU A 585 -5.04 -1.26 28.42
CA GLU A 585 -4.31 -0.52 29.44
C GLU A 585 -4.08 0.90 28.92
N LEU A 586 -4.74 1.88 29.55
CA LEU A 586 -4.62 3.29 29.16
C LEU A 586 -3.47 3.95 29.90
N VAL A 587 -2.53 4.51 29.14
CA VAL A 587 -1.47 5.37 29.69
C VAL A 587 -2.05 6.77 29.93
N LYS A 588 -1.84 7.29 31.13
CA LYS A 588 -2.27 8.65 31.50
C LYS A 588 -1.08 9.58 31.40
N HIS A 589 -1.17 10.52 30.51
CA HIS A 589 -0.24 11.65 30.47
C HIS A 589 -0.75 12.71 31.45
N ASN A 590 -0.01 12.95 32.51
CA ASN A 590 -0.22 14.12 33.36
C ASN A 590 0.28 15.33 32.55
N GLY A 591 -0.59 16.26 32.24
CA GLY A 591 -0.30 17.49 31.52
C GLY A 591 0.75 18.38 32.19
#